data_0b0248949c17b9d00129dfc64beb94fb
#
_entry.id   0b0248949c17b9d00129dfc64beb94fb
#
_cell.length_a   1.000
_cell.length_b   1.000
_cell.length_c   1.000
_cell.angle_alpha   90.00
_cell.angle_beta   90.00
_cell.angle_gamma   90.00
#
_symmetry.space_group_name_H-M   'P 1'
#
loop_
_entity.id
_entity.type
_entity.pdbx_description
1 polymer ?
#
loop_
_entity_poly.entity_id
_entity_poly.type
_entity_poly.pdbx_seq_one_letter_code
_entity_poly.pdbx_strand_id
1 'polypeptide(L)'
;MFKRLIGIAALALSFTALAQPQPTVVDLPTRPGVTQRMLVITPPEPKAAVVLLAGGHGGLQIFPNGSFKWGEGNFLVRSRQLFADKGLMTVVVDAPSDRQRAPFLHGFRQTAEHVTDLQATIAWLKTTAKVPVWLVGTSRGTQS
;
A
#
# COMPACT_ATOMS: atom_id res chain seq x y z
N MET A 1 -30.42 -61.60 -17.55
CA MET A 1 -30.61 -60.60 -16.49
C MET A 1 -29.37 -59.73 -16.45
N PHE A 2 -29.32 -58.63 -17.26
CA PHE A 2 -28.13 -57.76 -17.38
C PHE A 2 -28.30 -56.57 -16.39
N LYS A 3 -27.43 -56.51 -15.37
CA LYS A 3 -27.30 -55.34 -14.48
C LYS A 3 -26.42 -54.31 -15.12
N ARG A 4 -26.98 -53.15 -15.54
CA ARG A 4 -26.25 -51.98 -15.98
C ARG A 4 -25.73 -51.26 -14.76
N LEU A 5 -24.41 -51.21 -14.58
CA LEU A 5 -23.74 -50.31 -13.64
C LEU A 5 -23.63 -48.93 -14.29
N ILE A 6 -24.35 -47.97 -13.70
CA ILE A 6 -24.22 -46.53 -14.06
C ILE A 6 -23.08 -45.97 -13.20
N GLY A 7 -21.92 -45.74 -13.81
CA GLY A 7 -20.81 -45.04 -13.16
C GLY A 7 -21.09 -43.54 -13.12
N ILE A 8 -21.27 -42.99 -11.93
CA ILE A 8 -21.34 -41.54 -11.71
C ILE A 8 -19.90 -41.01 -11.68
N ALA A 9 -19.47 -40.33 -12.75
CA ALA A 9 -18.19 -39.59 -12.76
C ALA A 9 -18.39 -38.29 -11.97
N ALA A 10 -17.84 -38.22 -10.78
CA ALA A 10 -17.76 -36.98 -9.99
C ALA A 10 -16.70 -36.05 -10.60
N LEU A 11 -17.15 -34.97 -11.22
CA LEU A 11 -16.28 -33.92 -11.75
C LEU A 11 -15.81 -33.06 -10.56
N ALA A 12 -14.56 -33.27 -10.11
CA ALA A 12 -13.93 -32.43 -9.08
C ALA A 12 -13.56 -31.07 -9.68
N LEU A 13 -14.36 -30.04 -9.40
CA LEU A 13 -14.07 -28.65 -9.69
C LEU A 13 -12.98 -28.19 -8.72
N SER A 14 -11.74 -28.16 -9.16
CA SER A 14 -10.63 -27.56 -8.41
C SER A 14 -10.78 -26.03 -8.43
N PHE A 15 -11.26 -25.45 -7.34
CA PHE A 15 -11.18 -24.00 -7.13
C PHE A 15 -9.73 -23.64 -6.80
N THR A 16 -9.00 -23.06 -7.73
CA THR A 16 -7.74 -22.36 -7.42
C THR A 16 -8.08 -21.11 -6.63
N ALA A 17 -7.93 -21.16 -5.31
CA ALA A 17 -7.98 -19.97 -4.48
C ALA A 17 -6.82 -19.05 -4.92
N LEU A 18 -7.13 -17.92 -5.52
CA LEU A 18 -6.13 -16.88 -5.81
C LEU A 18 -5.61 -16.39 -4.46
N ALA A 19 -4.32 -16.63 -4.20
CA ALA A 19 -3.67 -16.14 -3.00
C ALA A 19 -3.78 -14.61 -2.96
N GLN A 20 -4.22 -14.06 -1.82
CA GLN A 20 -4.27 -12.60 -1.65
C GLN A 20 -2.86 -12.02 -1.77
N PRO A 21 -2.71 -10.85 -2.43
CA PRO A 21 -1.41 -10.19 -2.56
C PRO A 21 -0.86 -9.87 -1.18
N GLN A 22 0.36 -10.35 -0.91
CA GLN A 22 1.03 -10.10 0.36
C GLN A 22 1.63 -8.69 0.36
N PRO A 23 1.50 -7.93 1.46
CA PRO A 23 2.14 -6.64 1.61
C PRO A 23 3.67 -6.77 1.58
N THR A 24 4.35 -5.85 0.89
CA THR A 24 5.80 -5.72 0.87
C THR A 24 6.22 -4.36 1.40
N VAL A 25 7.37 -4.29 2.07
CA VAL A 25 7.96 -3.02 2.53
C VAL A 25 9.00 -2.57 1.50
N VAL A 26 8.89 -1.31 1.09
CA VAL A 26 9.80 -0.67 0.14
C VAL A 26 10.44 0.54 0.81
N ASP A 27 11.76 0.65 0.75
CA ASP A 27 12.53 1.83 1.14
C ASP A 27 13.02 2.53 -0.14
N LEU A 28 12.35 3.61 -0.51
CA LEU A 28 12.65 4.38 -1.72
C LEU A 28 13.57 5.55 -1.40
N PRO A 29 14.79 5.65 -1.98
CA PRO A 29 15.60 6.87 -1.90
C PRO A 29 14.87 8.04 -2.56
N THR A 30 14.69 9.14 -1.83
CA THR A 30 13.95 10.32 -2.31
C THR A 30 14.76 11.60 -2.32
N ARG A 31 15.61 11.77 -1.32
CA ARG A 31 16.54 12.90 -1.17
C ARG A 31 17.93 12.38 -0.76
N PRO A 32 19.01 13.15 -0.90
CA PRO A 32 20.33 12.73 -0.44
C PRO A 32 20.30 12.23 1.02
N GLY A 33 20.65 10.95 1.22
CA GLY A 33 20.66 10.30 2.54
C GLY A 33 19.28 10.05 3.17
N VAL A 34 18.18 10.27 2.45
CA VAL A 34 16.81 10.09 2.95
C VAL A 34 16.05 9.06 2.13
N THR A 35 15.36 8.16 2.83
CA THR A 35 14.47 7.16 2.23
C THR A 35 13.03 7.36 2.70
N GLN A 36 12.10 7.11 1.78
CA GLN A 36 10.68 7.04 2.05
C GLN A 36 10.28 5.58 2.20
N ARG A 37 9.94 5.15 3.42
CA ARG A 37 9.41 3.81 3.66
C ARG A 37 7.94 3.74 3.32
N MET A 38 7.54 2.66 2.67
CA MET A 38 6.16 2.41 2.24
C MET A 38 5.79 0.95 2.45
N LEU A 39 4.52 0.70 2.80
CA LEU A 39 3.91 -0.62 2.70
C LEU A 39 3.13 -0.70 1.40
N VAL A 40 3.46 -1.66 0.56
CA VAL A 40 2.90 -1.80 -0.79
C VAL A 40 2.15 -3.12 -0.91
N ILE A 41 0.90 -3.07 -1.39
CA ILE A 41 0.09 -4.23 -1.73
C ILE A 41 -0.18 -4.16 -3.23
N THR A 42 0.34 -5.14 -3.98
CA THR A 42 0.20 -5.16 -5.44
C THR A 42 -0.71 -6.30 -5.86
N PRO A 43 -1.96 -6.02 -6.26
CA PRO A 43 -2.83 -7.04 -6.84
C PRO A 43 -2.33 -7.46 -8.23
N PRO A 44 -2.75 -8.62 -8.74
CA PRO A 44 -2.54 -8.97 -10.14
C PRO A 44 -3.19 -7.90 -11.04
N GLU A 45 -2.44 -7.44 -12.07
CA GLU A 45 -2.93 -6.48 -13.07
C GLU A 45 -3.62 -5.23 -12.46
N PRO A 46 -2.88 -4.39 -11.69
CA PRO A 46 -3.49 -3.23 -11.05
C PRO A 46 -4.03 -2.23 -12.07
N LYS A 47 -5.25 -1.72 -11.82
CA LYS A 47 -5.91 -0.75 -12.69
C LYS A 47 -5.45 0.69 -12.45
N ALA A 48 -5.01 0.97 -11.24
CA ALA A 48 -4.45 2.24 -10.79
C ALA A 48 -3.60 1.99 -9.55
N ALA A 49 -2.77 2.96 -9.18
CA ALA A 49 -2.10 2.99 -7.90
C ALA A 49 -2.74 4.07 -7.00
N VAL A 50 -2.86 3.78 -5.71
CA VAL A 50 -3.36 4.72 -4.71
C VAL A 50 -2.35 4.89 -3.59
N VAL A 51 -1.95 6.13 -3.35
CA VAL A 51 -1.07 6.53 -2.25
C VAL A 51 -1.92 7.01 -1.10
N LEU A 52 -1.85 6.33 0.03
CA LEU A 52 -2.64 6.60 1.23
C LEU A 52 -1.82 7.44 2.22
N LEU A 53 -2.27 8.67 2.45
CA LEU A 53 -1.62 9.66 3.30
C LEU A 53 -2.37 9.74 4.63
N ALA A 54 -1.83 9.06 5.64
CA ALA A 54 -2.45 8.96 6.95
C ALA A 54 -2.56 10.32 7.67
N GLY A 55 -3.63 10.53 8.39
CA GLY A 55 -3.82 11.67 9.28
C GLY A 55 -2.93 11.64 10.53
N GLY A 56 -3.21 12.52 11.48
CA GLY A 56 -2.45 12.64 12.72
C GLY A 56 -1.03 13.16 12.46
N HIS A 57 -0.05 12.65 13.23
CA HIS A 57 1.35 13.06 13.06
C HIS A 57 2.04 12.43 11.84
N GLY A 58 1.44 11.42 11.21
CA GLY A 58 1.93 10.79 9.99
C GLY A 58 3.12 9.84 10.13
N GLY A 59 3.69 9.73 11.31
CA GLY A 59 4.74 8.74 11.60
C GLY A 59 4.10 7.40 11.95
N LEU A 60 4.14 6.45 11.04
CA LEU A 60 3.59 5.10 11.23
C LEU A 60 4.62 4.15 11.81
N GLN A 61 5.90 4.44 11.59
CA GLN A 61 7.04 3.60 11.95
C GLN A 61 6.82 2.15 11.50
N ILE A 62 6.72 1.97 10.19
CA ILE A 62 6.53 0.67 9.55
C ILE A 62 7.77 -0.19 9.78
N PHE A 63 7.58 -1.37 10.37
CA PHE A 63 8.65 -2.34 10.55
C PHE A 63 8.97 -3.11 9.26
N PRO A 64 10.16 -3.72 9.15
CA PRO A 64 10.53 -4.50 7.97
C PRO A 64 9.57 -5.65 7.63
N ASN A 65 8.84 -6.16 8.62
CA ASN A 65 7.81 -7.19 8.44
C ASN A 65 6.44 -6.64 8.03
N GLY A 66 6.32 -5.31 7.80
CA GLY A 66 5.09 -4.65 7.40
C GLY A 66 4.12 -4.30 8.54
N SER A 67 4.45 -4.58 9.78
CA SER A 67 3.67 -4.12 10.93
C SER A 67 3.90 -2.64 11.22
N PHE A 68 3.00 -2.03 11.97
CA PHE A 68 3.04 -0.61 12.32
C PHE A 68 3.28 -0.45 13.81
N LYS A 69 4.13 0.51 14.20
CA LYS A 69 4.22 0.92 15.61
C LYS A 69 3.06 1.83 16.00
N TRP A 70 2.64 2.69 15.05
CA TRP A 70 1.58 3.67 15.26
C TRP A 70 0.59 3.68 14.10
N GLY A 71 -0.61 4.18 14.34
CA GLY A 71 -1.56 4.52 13.29
C GLY A 71 -2.26 3.33 12.64
N GLU A 72 -2.14 2.11 13.13
CA GLU A 72 -2.84 0.95 12.55
C GLU A 72 -4.36 1.12 12.54
N GLY A 73 -4.91 1.82 13.56
CA GLY A 73 -6.32 2.20 13.63
C GLY A 73 -6.72 3.40 12.75
N ASN A 74 -5.76 4.09 12.10
CA ASN A 74 -6.07 5.18 11.17
C ASN A 74 -6.93 4.66 10.02
N PHE A 75 -7.93 5.48 9.61
CA PHE A 75 -8.91 5.06 8.61
C PHE A 75 -8.26 4.51 7.33
N LEU A 76 -7.34 5.25 6.72
CA LEU A 76 -6.68 4.80 5.47
C LEU A 76 -5.77 3.59 5.71
N VAL A 77 -5.05 3.56 6.82
CA VAL A 77 -4.14 2.44 7.15
C VAL A 77 -4.90 1.13 7.32
N ARG A 78 -5.98 1.13 8.12
CA ARG A 78 -6.80 -0.07 8.36
C ARG A 78 -7.61 -0.50 7.14
N SER A 79 -7.93 0.45 6.24
CA SER A 79 -8.70 0.18 5.01
C SER A 79 -7.83 -0.20 3.80
N ARG A 80 -6.51 -0.24 3.93
CA ARG A 80 -5.57 -0.47 2.82
C ARG A 80 -5.89 -1.72 1.99
N GLN A 81 -6.29 -2.81 2.66
CA GLN A 81 -6.64 -4.05 1.97
C GLN A 81 -7.88 -3.90 1.08
N LEU A 82 -8.86 -3.10 1.50
CA LEU A 82 -10.08 -2.86 0.71
C LEU A 82 -9.78 -2.19 -0.64
N PHE A 83 -8.77 -1.31 -0.70
CA PHE A 83 -8.30 -0.74 -1.97
C PHE A 83 -7.65 -1.82 -2.85
N ALA A 84 -6.79 -2.65 -2.27
CA ALA A 84 -6.11 -3.73 -2.99
C ALA A 84 -7.12 -4.77 -3.53
N ASP A 85 -8.14 -5.12 -2.76
CA ASP A 85 -9.22 -6.04 -3.16
C ASP A 85 -10.06 -5.49 -4.34
N LYS A 86 -10.01 -4.18 -4.58
CA LYS A 86 -10.62 -3.53 -5.76
C LYS A 86 -9.69 -3.43 -6.97
N GLY A 87 -8.54 -4.08 -6.92
CA GLY A 87 -7.56 -4.08 -8.02
C GLY A 87 -6.70 -2.81 -8.06
N LEU A 88 -6.51 -2.14 -6.93
CA LEU A 88 -5.65 -0.97 -6.83
C LEU A 88 -4.32 -1.35 -6.18
N MET A 89 -3.20 -1.02 -6.83
CA MET A 89 -1.90 -1.06 -6.15
C MET A 89 -1.92 -0.05 -5.01
N THR A 90 -1.88 -0.55 -3.79
CA THR A 90 -2.12 0.28 -2.59
C THR A 90 -0.81 0.54 -1.87
N VAL A 91 -0.52 1.80 -1.61
CA VAL A 91 0.72 2.26 -0.99
C VAL A 91 0.39 3.07 0.26
N VAL A 92 0.80 2.58 1.42
CA VAL A 92 0.74 3.33 2.68
C VAL A 92 2.10 3.95 2.93
N VAL A 93 2.15 5.28 2.99
CA VAL A 93 3.40 6.04 3.14
C VAL A 93 3.65 6.35 4.61
N ASP A 94 4.85 6.04 5.08
CA ASP A 94 5.35 6.45 6.42
C ASP A 94 5.92 7.88 6.38
N ALA A 95 6.35 8.42 7.51
CA ALA A 95 7.24 9.55 7.55
C ALA A 95 8.61 9.15 6.93
N PRO A 96 9.33 10.05 6.22
CA PRO A 96 10.64 9.73 5.67
C PRO A 96 11.68 9.48 6.78
N SER A 97 12.80 8.88 6.44
CA SER A 97 13.80 8.40 7.41
C SER A 97 14.37 9.48 8.32
N ASP A 98 14.38 10.73 7.87
CA ASP A 98 14.82 11.91 8.65
C ASP A 98 13.69 12.48 9.54
N ARG A 99 12.47 11.90 9.51
CA ARG A 99 11.30 12.33 10.28
C ARG A 99 10.68 11.22 11.13
N GLN A 100 11.48 10.25 11.55
CA GLN A 100 11.01 9.09 12.32
C GLN A 100 10.88 9.33 13.83
N ARG A 101 10.92 10.60 14.26
CA ARG A 101 10.73 11.04 15.65
C ARG A 101 9.75 12.22 15.68
N ALA A 102 9.14 12.45 16.85
CA ALA A 102 8.30 13.64 17.03
C ALA A 102 9.08 14.92 16.64
N PRO A 103 8.48 15.84 15.93
CA PRO A 103 7.06 15.94 15.59
C PRO A 103 6.61 15.20 14.32
N PHE A 104 7.39 14.27 13.77
CA PHE A 104 7.11 13.52 12.53
C PHE A 104 6.80 14.47 11.34
N LEU A 105 5.60 14.34 10.74
CA LEU A 105 5.17 15.18 9.62
C LEU A 105 4.48 16.49 10.04
N HIS A 106 4.36 16.76 11.35
CA HIS A 106 3.80 18.03 11.79
C HIS A 106 4.71 19.20 11.38
N GLY A 107 4.17 20.17 10.64
CA GLY A 107 4.94 21.26 10.04
C GLY A 107 5.80 20.88 8.82
N PHE A 108 5.94 19.60 8.52
CA PHE A 108 6.73 19.12 7.38
C PHE A 108 5.90 18.93 6.11
N ARG A 109 4.61 18.62 6.21
CA ARG A 109 3.73 18.25 5.08
C ARG A 109 3.67 19.30 3.97
N GLN A 110 3.88 20.58 4.29
CA GLN A 110 3.81 21.68 3.33
C GLN A 110 5.20 22.19 2.90
N THR A 111 6.26 21.43 3.18
CA THR A 111 7.63 21.79 2.77
C THR A 111 7.97 21.25 1.38
N ALA A 112 8.95 21.87 0.73
CA ALA A 112 9.47 21.41 -0.55
C ALA A 112 10.07 19.99 -0.47
N GLU A 113 10.66 19.64 0.68
CA GLU A 113 11.22 18.32 0.94
C GLU A 113 10.13 17.24 0.92
N HIS A 114 8.99 17.50 1.56
CA HIS A 114 7.87 16.56 1.53
C HIS A 114 7.29 16.38 0.12
N VAL A 115 7.18 17.49 -0.62
CA VAL A 115 6.77 17.44 -2.03
C VAL A 115 7.74 16.57 -2.84
N THR A 116 9.05 16.73 -2.62
CA THR A 116 10.08 15.92 -3.29
C THR A 116 9.92 14.43 -2.97
N ASP A 117 9.68 14.08 -1.71
CA ASP A 117 9.46 12.69 -1.29
C ASP A 117 8.22 12.07 -1.97
N LEU A 118 7.11 12.82 -2.04
CA LEU A 118 5.90 12.36 -2.71
C LEU A 118 6.07 12.29 -4.23
N GLN A 119 6.75 13.24 -4.84
CA GLN A 119 7.04 13.20 -6.28
C GLN A 119 7.88 11.97 -6.65
N ALA A 120 8.90 11.63 -5.85
CA ALA A 120 9.69 10.44 -6.04
C ALA A 120 8.84 9.17 -5.91
N THR A 121 7.93 9.12 -4.93
CA THR A 121 6.96 8.03 -4.75
C THR A 121 6.06 7.87 -5.98
N ILE A 122 5.49 8.96 -6.48
CA ILE A 122 4.64 8.97 -7.68
C ILE A 122 5.43 8.51 -8.92
N ALA A 123 6.65 9.00 -9.10
CA ALA A 123 7.51 8.62 -10.22
C ALA A 123 7.85 7.12 -10.18
N TRP A 124 8.18 6.60 -9.00
CA TRP A 124 8.42 5.17 -8.80
C TRP A 124 7.19 4.34 -9.16
N LEU A 125 6.00 4.72 -8.70
CA LEU A 125 4.75 4.03 -9.02
C LEU A 125 4.43 4.04 -10.52
N LYS A 126 4.58 5.19 -11.18
CA LYS A 126 4.39 5.31 -12.62
C LYS A 126 5.33 4.40 -13.42
N THR A 127 6.56 4.24 -12.96
CA THR A 127 7.55 3.37 -13.61
C THR A 127 7.27 1.89 -13.34
N THR A 128 6.92 1.56 -12.09
CA THR A 128 6.74 0.17 -11.63
C THR A 128 5.43 -0.44 -12.11
N ALA A 129 4.33 0.29 -11.96
CA ALA A 129 2.98 -0.22 -12.26
C ALA A 129 2.45 0.20 -13.63
N LYS A 130 2.96 1.31 -14.20
CA LYS A 130 2.53 1.89 -15.49
C LYS A 130 1.03 2.17 -15.56
N VAL A 131 0.46 2.59 -14.44
CA VAL A 131 -0.97 2.91 -14.28
C VAL A 131 -1.14 4.32 -13.72
N PRO A 132 -2.35 4.91 -13.80
CA PRO A 132 -2.66 6.18 -13.14
C PRO A 132 -2.40 6.11 -11.63
N VAL A 133 -1.90 7.22 -11.05
CA VAL A 133 -1.60 7.32 -9.61
C VAL A 133 -2.52 8.35 -8.97
N TRP A 134 -3.17 7.96 -7.89
CA TRP A 134 -4.06 8.78 -7.08
C TRP A 134 -3.48 8.99 -5.69
N LEU A 135 -3.62 10.20 -5.16
CA LEU A 135 -3.30 10.52 -3.77
C LEU A 135 -4.60 10.61 -2.98
N VAL A 136 -4.66 9.92 -1.84
CA VAL A 136 -5.81 9.94 -0.94
C VAL A 136 -5.34 10.29 0.46
N GLY A 137 -5.77 11.44 0.96
CA GLY A 137 -5.45 11.91 2.30
C GLY A 137 -6.69 11.97 3.19
N THR A 138 -6.51 11.74 4.49
CA THR A 138 -7.54 11.97 5.50
C THR A 138 -7.03 12.92 6.58
N SER A 139 -7.91 13.83 7.09
CA SER A 139 -7.53 14.78 8.14
C SER A 139 -6.25 15.53 7.76
N ARG A 140 -5.24 15.55 8.62
CA ARG A 140 -3.93 16.17 8.31
C ARG A 140 -3.22 15.55 7.09
N GLY A 141 -3.55 14.33 6.70
CA GLY A 141 -3.03 13.73 5.47
C GLY A 141 -3.42 14.48 4.19
N THR A 142 -4.47 15.30 4.24
CA THR A 142 -4.88 16.16 3.11
C THR A 142 -3.98 17.39 2.92
N GLN A 143 -3.07 17.64 3.84
CA GLN A 143 -2.09 18.73 3.76
C GLN A 143 -0.79 18.31 3.06
N SER A 144 -0.67 17.05 2.71
CA SER A 144 0.53 16.50 2.06
C SER A 144 0.55 16.77 0.57
#